data_fe30b62ca3b4177335018e700be8c8c2
#
_entry.id   fe30b62ca3b4177335018e700be8c8c2
#
_cell.length_a   1.000
_cell.length_b   1.000
_cell.length_c   1.000
_cell.angle_alpha   90.00
_cell.angle_beta   90.00
_cell.angle_gamma   90.00
#
_symmetry.space_group_name_H-M   'P 1'
#
loop_
_entity.id
_entity.type
_entity.pdbx_description
1 polymer ?
#
loop_
_entity_poly.entity_id
_entity_poly.type
_entity_poly.pdbx_seq_one_letter_code
_entity_poly.pdbx_strand_id
1 'polypeptide(L)'
;MDIICTPLGIISTVHPGQGILDVTASGFQNILLDLSVFCSAGELEWLGNDQEKLKETTRPLKILISEHPTELYNTIKPLLKQYKKACLRTPIAYAPFLLRNTKRKDLSETLYCLALESIRCCDKSGSQYIIIKPLFSGIKREDVWNVNRQFYLRLGKEAKKHDIKILLENQCQEINGHLVRGICSDADEATFWIDRLNEEVGEERFGFCMDVGTCNLCGQNMQEFILSLQKRIKAVVLRDCDGYRESSMLPFTCSKFENCGTDWLGLIRGLREIGFDGELILNFSDTASSFSPLLRPQLMQLAKATAEYFKWQIGIENLLKENKSIVLFGAGNMCRNYMKCYGEKYPPLFTCDNNPKLWGTEFCGLEVKPPESLNTISEDCMILICNIYYREIEQQLRDMGISNRIKFFSDEYMPSFYFDRLERG
;
A
#
# COMPACT_ATOMS: atom_id res chain seq x y z
N MET A 1 -8.30 5.41 -4.09
CA MET A 1 -7.12 4.95 -3.30
C MET A 1 -7.25 5.39 -1.86
N ASP A 2 -7.35 4.47 -0.92
CA ASP A 2 -7.24 4.74 0.50
C ASP A 2 -5.84 4.39 1.02
N ILE A 3 -5.37 5.17 2.00
CA ILE A 3 -4.08 4.92 2.66
C ILE A 3 -4.36 4.19 3.96
N ILE A 4 -3.68 3.05 4.16
CA ILE A 4 -3.85 2.17 5.30
C ILE A 4 -2.52 2.04 6.04
N CYS A 5 -2.52 2.31 7.35
CA CYS A 5 -1.35 2.13 8.21
C CYS A 5 -1.27 0.69 8.72
N THR A 6 -0.07 0.10 8.76
CA THR A 6 0.13 -1.14 9.50
C THR A 6 0.04 -0.89 11.01
N PRO A 7 -0.52 -1.82 11.81
CA PRO A 7 -0.42 -1.73 13.27
C PRO A 7 0.90 -2.25 13.82
N LEU A 8 1.65 -3.02 13.01
CA LEU A 8 2.89 -3.69 13.43
C LEU A 8 3.97 -2.68 13.85
N GLY A 9 4.61 -2.92 14.99
CA GLY A 9 5.62 -2.03 15.56
C GLY A 9 5.07 -0.73 16.15
N ILE A 10 3.77 -0.44 16.01
CA ILE A 10 3.11 0.81 16.43
C ILE A 10 2.09 0.55 17.54
N ILE A 11 1.18 -0.39 17.33
CA ILE A 11 0.08 -0.66 18.25
C ILE A 11 0.34 -1.95 19.02
N SER A 12 0.45 -1.85 20.33
CA SER A 12 0.51 -3.03 21.20
C SER A 12 -0.87 -3.67 21.32
N THR A 13 -0.93 -5.00 21.20
CA THR A 13 -2.18 -5.76 21.40
C THR A 13 -2.65 -5.74 22.86
N VAL A 14 -1.74 -5.50 23.81
CA VAL A 14 -2.01 -5.45 25.25
C VAL A 14 -2.37 -4.04 25.69
N HIS A 15 -1.62 -3.03 25.23
CA HIS A 15 -1.79 -1.61 25.58
C HIS A 15 -1.91 -0.74 24.31
N PRO A 16 -3.03 -0.82 23.57
CA PRO A 16 -3.12 -0.20 22.25
C PRO A 16 -3.29 1.32 22.25
N GLY A 17 -3.66 1.91 23.39
CA GLY A 17 -4.11 3.31 23.47
C GLY A 17 -3.12 4.32 22.89
N GLN A 18 -1.83 4.24 23.27
CA GLN A 18 -0.81 5.19 22.77
C GLN A 18 -0.58 5.02 21.27
N GLY A 19 -0.46 3.78 20.77
CA GLY A 19 -0.27 3.54 19.34
C GLY A 19 -1.46 4.02 18.51
N ILE A 20 -2.68 3.86 19.01
CA ILE A 20 -3.89 4.39 18.36
C ILE A 20 -3.85 5.92 18.30
N LEU A 21 -3.43 6.58 19.37
CA LEU A 21 -3.25 8.05 19.39
C LEU A 21 -2.19 8.49 18.38
N ASP A 22 -1.06 7.81 18.30
CA ASP A 22 0.02 8.12 17.36
C ASP A 22 -0.47 8.02 15.90
N VAL A 23 -1.24 6.97 15.57
CA VAL A 23 -1.85 6.78 14.26
C VAL A 23 -2.85 7.90 13.92
N THR A 24 -3.77 8.20 14.82
CA THR A 24 -4.81 9.22 14.57
C THR A 24 -4.24 10.65 14.54
N ALA A 25 -3.30 10.98 15.44
CA ALA A 25 -2.66 12.29 15.48
C ALA A 25 -1.83 12.58 14.21
N SER A 26 -1.33 11.56 13.54
CA SER A 26 -0.63 11.71 12.25
C SER A 26 -1.57 11.82 11.04
N GLY A 27 -2.89 11.72 11.25
CA GLY A 27 -3.91 11.89 10.22
C GLY A 27 -4.26 10.63 9.42
N PHE A 28 -3.82 9.43 9.86
CA PHE A 28 -4.34 8.19 9.29
C PHE A 28 -5.81 7.97 9.73
N GLN A 29 -6.63 7.56 8.78
CA GLN A 29 -8.04 7.24 9.00
C GLN A 29 -8.33 5.75 8.87
N ASN A 30 -7.42 5.01 8.24
CA ASN A 30 -7.56 3.57 8.03
C ASN A 30 -6.35 2.83 8.61
N ILE A 31 -6.62 1.67 9.17
CA ILE A 31 -5.62 0.78 9.73
C ILE A 31 -5.84 -0.65 9.21
N LEU A 32 -4.76 -1.37 8.96
CA LEU A 32 -4.81 -2.78 8.60
C LEU A 32 -5.32 -3.59 9.80
N LEU A 33 -6.36 -4.40 9.60
CA LEU A 33 -6.76 -5.39 10.58
C LEU A 33 -5.85 -6.61 10.47
N ASP A 34 -4.68 -6.51 11.07
CA ASP A 34 -3.72 -7.61 11.05
C ASP A 34 -4.06 -8.64 12.13
N LEU A 35 -4.64 -9.76 11.70
CA LEU A 35 -5.03 -10.85 12.60
C LEU A 35 -3.86 -11.77 12.95
N SER A 36 -2.75 -11.68 12.23
CA SER A 36 -1.54 -12.46 12.50
C SER A 36 -0.89 -12.07 13.83
N VAL A 37 -1.10 -10.84 14.31
CA VAL A 37 -0.58 -10.38 15.60
C VAL A 37 -1.14 -11.13 16.81
N PHE A 38 -2.30 -11.78 16.63
CA PHE A 38 -2.92 -12.60 17.67
C PHE A 38 -2.54 -14.08 17.56
N CYS A 39 -2.03 -14.49 16.40
CA CYS A 39 -1.53 -15.82 16.12
C CYS A 39 -0.07 -15.65 15.72
N SER A 40 0.85 -15.77 16.64
CA SER A 40 2.27 -15.61 16.30
C SER A 40 2.68 -16.67 15.28
N ALA A 41 3.00 -16.26 14.07
CA ALA A 41 3.49 -17.16 13.02
C ALA A 41 4.80 -17.84 13.45
N GLY A 42 5.69 -17.14 14.16
CA GLY A 42 6.90 -17.71 14.77
C GLY A 42 6.58 -18.75 15.83
N GLU A 43 5.48 -18.61 16.57
CA GLU A 43 5.05 -19.62 17.55
C GLU A 43 4.34 -20.80 16.89
N LEU A 44 3.62 -20.60 15.78
CA LEU A 44 3.11 -21.70 14.95
C LEU A 44 4.26 -22.53 14.34
N GLU A 45 5.35 -21.90 13.94
CA GLU A 45 6.57 -22.56 13.50
C GLU A 45 7.27 -23.31 14.64
N TRP A 46 7.32 -22.69 15.82
CA TRP A 46 7.93 -23.25 17.02
C TRP A 46 7.18 -24.49 17.51
N LEU A 47 5.84 -24.46 17.51
CA LEU A 47 4.98 -25.61 17.78
C LEU A 47 5.29 -26.80 16.86
N GLY A 48 5.77 -26.51 15.62
CA GLY A 48 6.16 -27.54 14.66
C GLY A 48 7.44 -28.29 15.03
N ASN A 49 8.33 -27.65 15.80
CA ASN A 49 9.70 -28.18 15.98
C ASN A 49 10.02 -28.71 17.38
N ASP A 50 9.31 -28.30 18.45
CA ASP A 50 9.70 -28.72 19.80
C ASP A 50 8.60 -28.46 20.87
N GLN A 51 7.72 -29.45 21.06
CA GLN A 51 6.67 -29.38 22.09
C GLN A 51 7.22 -29.36 23.52
N GLU A 52 8.46 -29.83 23.78
CA GLU A 52 9.04 -29.84 25.12
C GLU A 52 9.53 -28.45 25.55
N LYS A 53 10.08 -27.65 24.64
CA LYS A 53 10.52 -26.28 24.95
C LYS A 53 9.36 -25.33 25.24
N LEU A 54 8.17 -25.63 24.78
CA LEU A 54 6.96 -24.84 25.06
C LEU A 54 6.55 -24.88 26.53
N LYS A 55 6.85 -25.94 27.24
CA LYS A 55 6.52 -26.11 28.68
C LYS A 55 7.36 -25.23 29.59
N GLU A 56 8.52 -24.72 29.11
CA GLU A 56 9.45 -23.92 29.88
C GLU A 56 9.33 -22.39 29.69
N THR A 57 8.53 -21.94 28.72
CA THR A 57 8.40 -20.49 28.48
C THR A 57 7.17 -19.91 29.15
N THR A 58 7.40 -19.02 30.08
CA THR A 58 6.38 -18.22 30.80
C THR A 58 5.72 -17.12 29.97
N ARG A 59 5.81 -17.17 28.64
CA ARG A 59 5.17 -16.19 27.76
C ARG A 59 3.67 -16.47 27.61
N PRO A 60 2.77 -15.48 27.86
CA PRO A 60 1.35 -15.68 27.70
C PRO A 60 0.97 -15.89 26.26
N LEU A 61 0.71 -17.06 25.85
CA LEU A 61 -0.48 -17.66 25.24
C LEU A 61 -1.07 -17.00 23.98
N LYS A 62 -0.21 -16.60 23.01
CA LYS A 62 -0.66 -16.39 21.61
C LYS A 62 -1.03 -17.74 20.93
N ILE A 63 -0.62 -18.85 21.51
CA ILE A 63 -0.82 -20.24 21.05
C ILE A 63 -2.28 -20.67 21.13
N LEU A 64 -3.06 -20.17 22.09
CA LEU A 64 -4.43 -20.58 22.33
C LEU A 64 -5.37 -20.29 21.16
N ILE A 65 -5.11 -19.26 20.36
CA ILE A 65 -5.97 -18.93 19.22
C ILE A 65 -5.76 -19.91 18.07
N SER A 66 -4.54 -20.41 17.87
CA SER A 66 -4.27 -21.44 16.86
C SER A 66 -4.91 -22.79 17.24
N GLU A 67 -5.05 -23.10 18.53
CA GLU A 67 -5.76 -24.27 19.03
C GLU A 67 -7.28 -24.07 19.03
N HIS A 68 -7.75 -22.82 19.20
CA HIS A 68 -9.15 -22.46 19.26
C HIS A 68 -9.48 -21.32 18.28
N PRO A 69 -9.45 -21.54 16.95
CA PRO A 69 -9.68 -20.50 15.94
C PRO A 69 -10.96 -19.70 16.12
N THR A 70 -12.01 -20.32 16.67
CA THR A 70 -13.31 -19.68 16.94
C THR A 70 -13.25 -18.56 17.99
N GLU A 71 -12.21 -18.53 18.82
CA GLU A 71 -11.98 -17.47 19.82
C GLU A 71 -11.37 -16.20 19.21
N LEU A 72 -10.92 -16.24 17.95
CA LEU A 72 -10.25 -15.11 17.28
C LEU A 72 -11.06 -13.83 17.40
N TYR A 73 -12.37 -13.86 17.08
CA TYR A 73 -13.20 -12.67 17.18
C TYR A 73 -13.32 -12.12 18.60
N ASN A 74 -13.49 -12.99 19.60
CA ASN A 74 -13.60 -12.56 20.99
C ASN A 74 -12.31 -11.87 21.45
N THR A 75 -11.16 -12.34 20.99
CA THR A 75 -9.84 -11.78 21.31
C THR A 75 -9.65 -10.40 20.68
N ILE A 76 -10.06 -10.20 19.43
CA ILE A 76 -9.87 -8.92 18.74
C ILE A 76 -10.96 -7.87 19.05
N LYS A 77 -12.13 -8.30 19.51
CA LYS A 77 -13.27 -7.41 19.76
C LYS A 77 -12.97 -6.20 20.65
N PRO A 78 -12.15 -6.28 21.72
CA PRO A 78 -11.78 -5.11 22.51
C PRO A 78 -10.97 -4.09 21.69
N LEU A 79 -10.08 -4.55 20.83
CA LEU A 79 -9.28 -3.68 19.97
C LEU A 79 -10.14 -3.00 18.90
N LEU A 80 -11.04 -3.74 18.25
CA LEU A 80 -11.99 -3.17 17.29
C LEU A 80 -12.88 -2.09 17.91
N LYS A 81 -13.29 -2.24 19.17
CA LYS A 81 -14.02 -1.20 19.90
C LYS A 81 -13.16 0.09 20.06
N GLN A 82 -11.88 -0.06 20.33
CA GLN A 82 -10.98 1.09 20.46
C GLN A 82 -10.74 1.76 19.11
N TYR A 83 -10.53 1.02 18.02
CA TYR A 83 -10.45 1.56 16.66
C TYR A 83 -11.71 2.35 16.30
N LYS A 84 -12.89 1.78 16.54
CA LYS A 84 -14.17 2.46 16.30
C LYS A 84 -14.31 3.75 17.11
N LYS A 85 -13.91 3.74 18.41
CA LYS A 85 -13.92 4.93 19.26
C LYS A 85 -12.97 6.02 18.75
N ALA A 86 -11.85 5.62 18.15
CA ALA A 86 -10.87 6.52 17.54
C ALA A 86 -11.20 6.89 16.09
N CYS A 87 -12.37 6.53 15.56
CA CYS A 87 -12.79 6.75 14.17
C CYS A 87 -11.84 6.13 13.13
N LEU A 88 -11.09 5.09 13.50
CA LEU A 88 -10.27 4.32 12.57
C LEU A 88 -11.10 3.23 11.89
N ARG A 89 -11.05 3.20 10.56
CA ARG A 89 -11.66 2.16 9.73
C ARG A 89 -10.66 1.03 9.44
N THR A 90 -11.16 -0.17 9.19
CA THR A 90 -10.38 -1.35 8.87
C THR A 90 -10.82 -1.93 7.52
N PRO A 91 -10.58 -1.24 6.38
CA PRO A 91 -11.13 -1.66 5.08
C PRO A 91 -10.56 -2.98 4.58
N ILE A 92 -9.37 -3.35 5.05
CA ILE A 92 -8.68 -4.58 4.67
C ILE A 92 -8.14 -5.30 5.91
N ALA A 93 -8.19 -6.63 5.88
CA ALA A 93 -7.64 -7.49 6.91
C ALA A 93 -6.49 -8.35 6.37
N TYR A 94 -5.67 -8.85 7.27
CA TYR A 94 -4.59 -9.79 6.99
C TYR A 94 -4.79 -11.05 7.84
N ALA A 95 -4.95 -12.21 7.20
CA ALA A 95 -5.14 -13.47 7.91
C ALA A 95 -3.81 -13.99 8.47
N PRO A 96 -3.83 -14.79 9.56
CA PRO A 96 -2.65 -15.49 10.05
C PRO A 96 -2.04 -16.40 8.97
N PHE A 97 -0.71 -16.44 8.90
CA PHE A 97 0.03 -17.21 7.92
C PHE A 97 1.31 -17.81 8.54
N LEU A 98 1.88 -18.79 7.88
CA LEU A 98 3.17 -19.38 8.24
C LEU A 98 4.30 -18.67 7.47
N LEU A 99 5.36 -18.30 8.17
CA LEU A 99 6.54 -17.65 7.57
C LEU A 99 7.52 -18.64 6.93
N ARG A 100 7.54 -19.90 7.38
CA ARG A 100 8.53 -20.89 6.97
C ARG A 100 7.94 -22.28 6.75
N ASN A 101 8.69 -23.12 6.04
CA ASN A 101 8.35 -24.51 5.80
C ASN A 101 8.24 -25.29 7.13
N THR A 102 7.05 -25.76 7.45
CA THR A 102 6.87 -26.71 8.54
C THR A 102 6.65 -28.11 7.97
N LYS A 103 7.17 -29.13 8.64
CA LYS A 103 6.96 -30.54 8.26
C LYS A 103 5.60 -31.08 8.74
N ARG A 104 4.80 -30.27 9.41
CA ARG A 104 3.51 -30.67 10.01
C ARG A 104 2.38 -30.53 8.99
N LYS A 105 1.80 -31.67 8.60
CA LYS A 105 0.64 -31.73 7.68
C LYS A 105 -0.67 -31.19 8.32
N ASP A 106 -0.79 -31.24 9.64
CA ASP A 106 -1.94 -30.78 10.41
C ASP A 106 -2.12 -29.27 10.41
N LEU A 107 -1.05 -28.50 10.15
CA LEU A 107 -1.11 -27.04 10.14
C LEU A 107 -1.95 -26.46 8.99
N SER A 108 -2.09 -27.18 7.87
CA SER A 108 -2.93 -26.73 6.75
C SER A 108 -4.40 -26.59 7.16
N GLU A 109 -4.92 -27.50 7.97
CA GLU A 109 -6.31 -27.40 8.46
C GLU A 109 -6.45 -26.33 9.53
N THR A 110 -5.46 -26.14 10.41
CA THR A 110 -5.43 -25.04 11.37
C THR A 110 -5.42 -23.68 10.65
N LEU A 111 -4.60 -23.52 9.62
CA LEU A 111 -4.57 -22.30 8.80
C LEU A 111 -5.89 -22.08 8.06
N TYR A 112 -6.51 -23.15 7.57
CA TYR A 112 -7.83 -23.04 6.96
C TYR A 112 -8.88 -22.53 7.97
N CYS A 113 -8.93 -23.10 9.18
CA CYS A 113 -9.82 -22.66 10.23
C CYS A 113 -9.57 -21.19 10.64
N LEU A 114 -8.31 -20.78 10.79
CA LEU A 114 -7.94 -19.41 11.09
C LEU A 114 -8.34 -18.45 9.97
N ALA A 115 -8.12 -18.81 8.71
CA ALA A 115 -8.54 -18.01 7.56
C ALA A 115 -10.08 -17.89 7.49
N LEU A 116 -10.80 -18.97 7.78
CA LEU A 116 -12.25 -19.00 7.83
C LEU A 116 -12.79 -18.03 8.91
N GLU A 117 -12.26 -18.10 10.13
CA GLU A 117 -12.64 -17.19 11.21
C GLU A 117 -12.21 -15.75 10.91
N SER A 118 -11.09 -15.56 10.21
CA SER A 118 -10.64 -14.23 9.76
C SER A 118 -11.64 -13.60 8.78
N ILE A 119 -12.20 -14.37 7.85
CA ILE A 119 -13.27 -13.90 6.95
C ILE A 119 -14.51 -13.46 7.77
N ARG A 120 -14.90 -14.24 8.76
CA ARG A 120 -16.01 -13.88 9.67
C ARG A 120 -15.71 -12.63 10.50
N CYS A 121 -14.43 -12.41 10.86
CA CYS A 121 -14.00 -11.18 11.53
C CYS A 121 -14.11 -9.96 10.61
N CYS A 122 -13.82 -10.11 9.31
CA CYS A 122 -13.99 -9.05 8.32
C CYS A 122 -15.42 -8.53 8.25
N ASP A 123 -16.41 -9.42 8.20
CA ASP A 123 -17.82 -9.05 8.23
C ASP A 123 -18.17 -8.17 9.44
N LYS A 124 -17.67 -8.53 10.62
CA LYS A 124 -17.92 -7.80 11.87
C LYS A 124 -17.13 -6.50 12.02
N SER A 125 -16.01 -6.36 11.32
CA SER A 125 -15.14 -5.18 11.33
C SER A 125 -15.46 -4.18 10.22
N GLY A 126 -16.23 -4.60 9.20
CA GLY A 126 -16.50 -3.81 7.99
C GLY A 126 -15.37 -3.84 6.97
N SER A 127 -14.49 -4.84 7.04
CA SER A 127 -13.44 -5.04 6.04
C SER A 127 -14.02 -5.64 4.76
N GLN A 128 -13.68 -5.06 3.61
CA GLN A 128 -14.14 -5.53 2.29
C GLN A 128 -13.19 -6.53 1.67
N TYR A 129 -11.92 -6.48 2.05
CA TYR A 129 -10.86 -7.34 1.56
C TYR A 129 -10.18 -8.08 2.70
N ILE A 130 -9.69 -9.28 2.38
CA ILE A 130 -8.80 -10.03 3.27
C ILE A 130 -7.62 -10.59 2.48
N ILE A 131 -6.41 -10.35 2.95
CA ILE A 131 -5.20 -10.95 2.39
C ILE A 131 -5.02 -12.31 3.04
N ILE A 132 -4.93 -13.36 2.21
CA ILE A 132 -4.69 -14.73 2.64
C ILE A 132 -3.55 -15.31 1.80
N LYS A 133 -2.39 -15.54 2.41
CA LYS A 133 -1.22 -16.08 1.72
C LYS A 133 -1.45 -17.50 1.23
N PRO A 134 -0.88 -17.88 0.06
CA PRO A 134 -0.89 -19.26 -0.41
C PRO A 134 -0.21 -20.22 0.57
N LEU A 135 -0.69 -21.44 0.61
CA LEU A 135 -0.06 -22.54 1.33
C LEU A 135 1.14 -23.05 0.53
N PHE A 136 2.30 -23.19 1.16
CA PHE A 136 3.50 -23.70 0.48
C PHE A 136 4.28 -24.75 1.30
N SER A 137 4.06 -24.78 2.61
CA SER A 137 4.83 -25.61 3.52
C SER A 137 4.54 -27.10 3.34
N GLY A 138 5.59 -27.89 3.08
CA GLY A 138 5.49 -29.34 2.94
C GLY A 138 4.76 -29.83 1.68
N ILE A 139 4.43 -28.93 0.74
CA ILE A 139 3.75 -29.26 -0.52
C ILE A 139 4.79 -29.43 -1.62
N LYS A 140 4.68 -30.50 -2.40
CA LYS A 140 5.51 -30.67 -3.60
C LYS A 140 5.12 -29.64 -4.65
N ARG A 141 6.10 -29.14 -5.42
CA ARG A 141 5.86 -28.10 -6.42
C ARG A 141 4.76 -28.46 -7.43
N GLU A 142 4.69 -29.72 -7.83
CA GLU A 142 3.67 -30.24 -8.75
C GLU A 142 2.25 -30.21 -8.18
N ASP A 143 2.11 -30.25 -6.85
CA ASP A 143 0.82 -30.27 -6.14
C ASP A 143 0.37 -28.88 -5.66
N VAL A 144 1.26 -27.87 -5.72
CA VAL A 144 1.03 -26.55 -5.13
C VAL A 144 -0.26 -25.92 -5.61
N TRP A 145 -0.52 -25.95 -6.92
CA TRP A 145 -1.76 -25.40 -7.49
C TRP A 145 -2.99 -26.14 -6.97
N ASN A 146 -2.99 -27.47 -7.05
CA ASN A 146 -4.17 -28.27 -6.67
C ASN A 146 -4.53 -28.11 -5.19
N VAL A 147 -3.53 -28.06 -4.31
CA VAL A 147 -3.75 -27.85 -2.87
C VAL A 147 -4.30 -26.45 -2.61
N ASN A 148 -3.70 -25.43 -3.19
CA ASN A 148 -4.14 -24.05 -3.00
C ASN A 148 -5.50 -23.78 -3.66
N ARG A 149 -5.76 -24.36 -4.83
CA ARG A 149 -7.07 -24.29 -5.48
C ARG A 149 -8.18 -24.79 -4.55
N GLN A 150 -8.00 -25.98 -3.94
CA GLN A 150 -8.98 -26.53 -3.00
C GLN A 150 -9.14 -25.63 -1.76
N PHE A 151 -8.02 -25.12 -1.22
CA PHE A 151 -8.00 -24.22 -0.07
C PHE A 151 -8.79 -22.94 -0.36
N TYR A 152 -8.47 -22.25 -1.45
CA TYR A 152 -9.15 -20.99 -1.79
C TYR A 152 -10.61 -21.19 -2.20
N LEU A 153 -10.96 -22.25 -2.92
CA LEU A 153 -12.36 -22.51 -3.27
C LEU A 153 -13.24 -22.81 -2.03
N ARG A 154 -12.67 -23.49 -1.02
CA ARG A 154 -13.37 -23.67 0.27
C ARG A 154 -13.59 -22.32 0.97
N LEU A 155 -12.57 -21.45 1.02
CA LEU A 155 -12.65 -20.12 1.61
C LEU A 155 -13.57 -19.18 0.83
N GLY A 156 -13.53 -19.24 -0.50
CA GLY A 156 -14.38 -18.44 -1.39
C GLY A 156 -15.87 -18.64 -1.14
N LYS A 157 -16.29 -19.87 -0.77
CA LYS A 157 -17.69 -20.16 -0.40
C LYS A 157 -18.13 -19.40 0.86
N GLU A 158 -17.24 -19.24 1.83
CA GLU A 158 -17.55 -18.46 3.04
C GLU A 158 -17.46 -16.96 2.75
N ALA A 159 -16.42 -16.52 2.05
CA ALA A 159 -16.24 -15.13 1.66
C ALA A 159 -17.45 -14.58 0.86
N LYS A 160 -18.05 -15.42 0.02
CA LYS A 160 -19.26 -15.08 -0.74
C LYS A 160 -20.44 -14.76 0.17
N LYS A 161 -20.63 -15.47 1.29
CA LYS A 161 -21.74 -15.24 2.24
C LYS A 161 -21.65 -13.86 2.90
N HIS A 162 -20.46 -13.32 3.03
CA HIS A 162 -20.16 -12.07 3.72
C HIS A 162 -19.79 -10.93 2.75
N ASP A 163 -19.87 -11.18 1.44
CA ASP A 163 -19.43 -10.27 0.36
C ASP A 163 -18.00 -9.73 0.52
N ILE A 164 -17.07 -10.60 0.95
CA ILE A 164 -15.66 -10.29 1.17
C ILE A 164 -14.84 -10.83 -0.01
N LYS A 165 -13.92 -10.04 -0.53
CA LYS A 165 -12.95 -10.49 -1.54
C LYS A 165 -11.65 -10.96 -0.89
N ILE A 166 -11.14 -12.09 -1.36
CA ILE A 166 -9.88 -12.69 -0.91
C ILE A 166 -8.76 -12.21 -1.83
N LEU A 167 -7.70 -11.65 -1.25
CA LEU A 167 -6.52 -11.23 -2.00
C LEU A 167 -5.39 -12.23 -1.78
N LEU A 168 -4.89 -12.80 -2.88
CA LEU A 168 -3.64 -13.54 -2.90
C LEU A 168 -2.47 -12.56 -2.83
N GLU A 169 -1.32 -12.98 -2.32
CA GLU A 169 -0.13 -12.13 -2.19
C GLU A 169 1.10 -12.86 -2.74
N ASN A 170 1.99 -12.13 -3.43
CA ASN A 170 3.27 -12.67 -3.89
C ASN A 170 4.18 -13.03 -2.72
N GLN A 171 4.84 -14.19 -2.84
CA GLN A 171 5.68 -14.76 -1.78
C GLN A 171 7.13 -14.87 -2.23
N CYS A 172 8.08 -14.62 -1.34
CA CYS A 172 9.44 -15.15 -1.47
C CYS A 172 9.57 -16.47 -0.73
N GLN A 173 10.52 -17.28 -1.14
CA GLN A 173 10.85 -18.54 -0.52
C GLN A 173 12.35 -18.59 -0.20
N GLU A 174 12.69 -19.04 1.01
CA GLU A 174 14.09 -19.28 1.37
C GLU A 174 14.47 -20.71 1.03
N ILE A 175 15.51 -20.88 0.22
CA ILE A 175 16.12 -22.18 -0.11
C ILE A 175 17.61 -22.09 0.18
N ASN A 176 18.09 -22.84 1.16
CA ASN A 176 19.50 -22.87 1.56
C ASN A 176 20.11 -21.48 1.84
N GLY A 177 19.33 -20.60 2.47
CA GLY A 177 19.77 -19.25 2.80
C GLY A 177 19.61 -18.23 1.64
N HIS A 178 19.11 -18.65 0.48
CA HIS A 178 18.84 -17.77 -0.65
C HIS A 178 17.35 -17.45 -0.72
N LEU A 179 17.01 -16.18 -0.89
CA LEU A 179 15.64 -15.75 -1.20
C LEU A 179 15.40 -15.92 -2.71
N VAL A 180 14.38 -16.67 -3.04
CA VAL A 180 13.97 -16.96 -4.42
C VAL A 180 12.49 -16.65 -4.61
N ARG A 181 12.04 -16.62 -5.86
CA ARG A 181 10.62 -16.49 -6.21
C ARG A 181 9.81 -17.62 -5.60
N GLY A 182 8.83 -17.27 -4.78
CA GLY A 182 7.84 -18.17 -4.23
C GLY A 182 6.55 -18.18 -5.05
N ILE A 183 5.48 -18.66 -4.45
CA ILE A 183 4.15 -18.73 -5.08
C ILE A 183 3.63 -17.34 -5.39
N CYS A 184 2.99 -17.18 -6.55
CA CYS A 184 2.43 -15.90 -7.05
C CYS A 184 3.45 -14.75 -7.15
N SER A 185 4.76 -15.05 -7.12
CA SER A 185 5.80 -14.07 -7.45
C SER A 185 6.17 -14.05 -8.93
N ASP A 186 5.55 -14.91 -9.72
CA ASP A 186 5.52 -14.81 -11.16
C ASP A 186 4.16 -14.22 -11.58
N ALA A 187 4.18 -13.25 -12.50
CA ALA A 187 2.96 -12.54 -12.87
C ALA A 187 1.97 -13.44 -13.64
N ASP A 188 2.49 -14.33 -14.47
CA ASP A 188 1.67 -15.25 -15.24
C ASP A 188 1.02 -16.30 -14.33
N GLU A 189 1.79 -16.84 -13.34
CA GLU A 189 1.26 -17.73 -12.32
C GLU A 189 0.15 -17.04 -11.51
N ALA A 190 0.40 -15.84 -11.00
CA ALA A 190 -0.58 -15.09 -10.20
C ALA A 190 -1.86 -14.78 -10.99
N THR A 191 -1.71 -14.36 -12.24
CA THR A 191 -2.83 -14.10 -13.14
C THR A 191 -3.64 -15.37 -13.39
N PHE A 192 -2.96 -16.47 -13.72
CA PHE A 192 -3.61 -17.78 -13.94
C PHE A 192 -4.40 -18.22 -12.71
N TRP A 193 -3.83 -18.11 -11.51
CA TRP A 193 -4.50 -18.55 -10.29
C TRP A 193 -5.76 -17.74 -10.01
N ILE A 194 -5.68 -16.41 -10.11
CA ILE A 194 -6.82 -15.53 -9.85
C ILE A 194 -7.94 -15.78 -10.85
N ASP A 195 -7.62 -15.86 -12.14
CA ASP A 195 -8.60 -16.04 -13.19
C ASP A 195 -9.31 -17.39 -13.06
N ARG A 196 -8.55 -18.46 -12.81
CA ARG A 196 -9.14 -19.81 -12.64
C ARG A 196 -10.02 -19.90 -11.41
N LEU A 197 -9.59 -19.30 -10.28
CA LEU A 197 -10.39 -19.27 -9.06
C LEU A 197 -11.70 -18.48 -9.26
N ASN A 198 -11.65 -17.34 -9.95
CA ASN A 198 -12.83 -16.54 -10.25
C ASN A 198 -13.77 -17.24 -11.24
N GLU A 199 -13.23 -17.91 -12.27
CA GLU A 199 -13.99 -18.71 -13.21
C GLU A 199 -14.76 -19.83 -12.48
N GLU A 200 -14.12 -20.54 -11.57
CA GLU A 200 -14.74 -21.66 -10.84
C GLU A 200 -15.78 -21.21 -9.81
N VAL A 201 -15.64 -20.02 -9.24
CA VAL A 201 -16.63 -19.44 -8.33
C VAL A 201 -17.77 -18.74 -9.11
N GLY A 202 -17.53 -18.37 -10.39
CA GLY A 202 -18.47 -17.70 -11.27
C GLY A 202 -18.64 -16.20 -10.97
N GLU A 203 -17.71 -15.59 -10.24
CA GLU A 203 -17.72 -14.15 -9.91
C GLU A 203 -16.31 -13.65 -9.54
N GLU A 204 -16.10 -12.34 -9.53
CA GLU A 204 -14.84 -11.72 -9.09
C GLU A 204 -14.73 -11.74 -7.55
N ARG A 205 -14.33 -12.90 -6.99
CA ARG A 205 -14.15 -13.12 -5.55
C ARG A 205 -12.70 -13.06 -5.11
N PHE A 206 -11.77 -13.30 -6.04
CA PHE A 206 -10.34 -13.31 -5.79
C PHE A 206 -9.66 -12.15 -6.52
N GLY A 207 -8.70 -11.52 -5.85
CA GLY A 207 -7.85 -10.47 -6.39
C GLY A 207 -6.42 -10.63 -5.89
N PHE A 208 -5.61 -9.61 -6.07
CA PHE A 208 -4.20 -9.61 -5.72
C PHE A 208 -3.84 -8.47 -4.79
N CYS A 209 -3.05 -8.77 -3.78
CA CYS A 209 -2.31 -7.82 -2.97
C CYS A 209 -0.83 -7.90 -3.37
N MET A 210 -0.29 -6.85 -3.95
CA MET A 210 1.10 -6.81 -4.36
C MET A 210 1.97 -6.33 -3.19
N ASP A 211 2.86 -7.18 -2.70
CA ASP A 211 3.92 -6.79 -1.76
C ASP A 211 5.15 -6.31 -2.54
N VAL A 212 5.44 -5.01 -2.43
CA VAL A 212 6.53 -4.33 -3.16
C VAL A 212 7.90 -4.84 -2.71
N GLY A 213 8.09 -5.03 -1.40
CA GLY A 213 9.34 -5.58 -0.88
C GLY A 213 9.62 -6.99 -1.38
N THR A 214 8.59 -7.85 -1.45
CA THR A 214 8.71 -9.19 -2.03
C THR A 214 9.05 -9.14 -3.52
N CYS A 215 8.46 -8.20 -4.29
CA CYS A 215 8.85 -8.01 -5.70
C CYS A 215 10.34 -7.65 -5.84
N ASN A 216 10.85 -6.75 -4.99
CA ASN A 216 12.26 -6.38 -4.96
C ASN A 216 13.15 -7.58 -4.59
N LEU A 217 12.81 -8.31 -3.51
CA LEU A 217 13.55 -9.50 -3.07
C LEU A 217 13.62 -10.59 -4.15
N CYS A 218 12.57 -10.73 -4.95
CA CYS A 218 12.50 -11.72 -6.04
C CYS A 218 13.12 -11.22 -7.36
N GLY A 219 13.68 -10.01 -7.40
CA GLY A 219 14.28 -9.42 -8.60
C GLY A 219 13.26 -9.28 -9.75
N GLN A 220 12.02 -8.92 -9.45
CA GLN A 220 10.98 -8.69 -10.44
C GLN A 220 11.10 -7.30 -11.06
N ASN A 221 10.84 -7.20 -12.36
CA ASN A 221 10.56 -5.91 -12.97
C ASN A 221 9.20 -5.40 -12.47
N MET A 222 9.23 -4.35 -11.66
CA MET A 222 8.07 -3.84 -10.95
C MET A 222 6.95 -3.41 -11.89
N GLN A 223 7.30 -2.66 -12.95
CA GLN A 223 6.33 -2.15 -13.91
C GLN A 223 5.71 -3.29 -14.72
N GLU A 224 6.51 -4.21 -15.25
CA GLU A 224 6.01 -5.36 -16.02
C GLU A 224 5.09 -6.26 -15.19
N PHE A 225 5.46 -6.51 -13.92
CA PHE A 225 4.64 -7.29 -12.99
C PHE A 225 3.25 -6.66 -12.80
N ILE A 226 3.19 -5.34 -12.61
CA ILE A 226 1.94 -4.60 -12.46
C ILE A 226 1.11 -4.64 -13.76
N LEU A 227 1.75 -4.41 -14.91
CA LEU A 227 1.08 -4.40 -16.20
C LEU A 227 0.49 -5.77 -16.58
N SER A 228 1.10 -6.86 -16.16
CA SER A 228 0.57 -8.22 -16.37
C SER A 228 -0.65 -8.51 -15.49
N LEU A 229 -0.64 -8.08 -14.23
CA LEU A 229 -1.74 -8.30 -13.28
C LEU A 229 -2.93 -7.35 -13.49
N GLN A 230 -2.66 -6.12 -13.94
CA GLN A 230 -3.68 -5.12 -14.24
C GLN A 230 -4.71 -4.92 -13.12
N LYS A 231 -5.99 -4.91 -13.44
CA LYS A 231 -7.13 -4.70 -12.50
C LYS A 231 -7.29 -5.77 -11.44
N ARG A 232 -6.52 -6.87 -11.50
CA ARG A 232 -6.51 -7.90 -10.46
C ARG A 232 -5.86 -7.39 -9.18
N ILE A 233 -4.96 -6.39 -9.28
CA ILE A 233 -4.37 -5.72 -8.11
C ILE A 233 -5.46 -4.88 -7.44
N LYS A 234 -5.76 -5.21 -6.18
CA LYS A 234 -6.74 -4.49 -5.33
C LYS A 234 -6.06 -3.78 -4.17
N ALA A 235 -4.88 -4.24 -3.77
CA ALA A 235 -4.08 -3.63 -2.72
C ALA A 235 -2.59 -3.72 -3.04
N VAL A 236 -1.82 -2.76 -2.51
CA VAL A 236 -0.37 -2.72 -2.63
C VAL A 236 0.23 -2.48 -1.25
N VAL A 237 1.14 -3.35 -0.81
CA VAL A 237 1.92 -3.16 0.41
C VAL A 237 3.18 -2.40 0.06
N LEU A 238 3.23 -1.13 0.49
CA LEU A 238 4.39 -0.25 0.36
C LEU A 238 5.35 -0.53 1.53
N ARG A 239 6.39 -1.28 1.27
CA ARG A 239 7.52 -1.50 2.19
C ARG A 239 8.83 -1.52 1.42
N ASP A 240 9.86 -0.95 2.01
CA ASP A 240 11.20 -0.97 1.47
C ASP A 240 12.01 -2.15 2.01
N CYS A 241 12.97 -2.62 1.22
CA CYS A 241 13.95 -3.61 1.65
C CYS A 241 15.25 -3.43 0.85
N ASP A 242 16.35 -3.98 1.36
CA ASP A 242 17.67 -3.90 0.75
C ASP A 242 17.87 -4.86 -0.44
N GLY A 243 16.85 -5.63 -0.81
CA GLY A 243 16.91 -6.64 -1.86
C GLY A 243 17.54 -7.98 -1.43
N TYR A 244 18.06 -8.08 -0.21
CA TYR A 244 18.73 -9.28 0.33
C TYR A 244 18.01 -9.88 1.53
N ARG A 245 17.34 -9.07 2.32
CA ARG A 245 16.67 -9.48 3.56
C ARG A 245 15.20 -9.11 3.54
N GLU A 246 14.38 -10.00 4.05
CA GLU A 246 12.98 -9.67 4.28
C GLU A 246 12.88 -8.66 5.41
N SER A 247 12.58 -7.41 5.05
CA SER A 247 12.40 -6.30 5.99
C SER A 247 11.23 -5.42 5.57
N SER A 248 10.68 -4.70 6.55
CA SER A 248 9.58 -3.77 6.35
C SER A 248 10.01 -2.37 6.77
N MET A 249 10.84 -1.76 5.93
CA MET A 249 11.36 -0.42 6.13
C MET A 249 10.43 0.63 5.51
N LEU A 250 10.50 1.86 6.01
CA LEU A 250 9.81 2.99 5.39
C LEU A 250 10.34 3.20 3.97
N PRO A 251 9.47 3.41 2.95
CA PRO A 251 9.92 3.69 1.59
C PRO A 251 10.97 4.79 1.52
N PHE A 252 11.96 4.61 0.63
CA PHE A 252 13.12 5.48 0.40
C PHE A 252 14.21 5.44 1.49
N THR A 253 14.13 4.53 2.48
CA THR A 253 15.11 4.46 3.58
C THR A 253 16.19 3.39 3.37
N CYS A 254 16.00 2.43 2.48
CA CYS A 254 17.05 1.48 2.14
C CYS A 254 18.08 2.09 1.19
N SER A 255 19.34 1.69 1.37
CA SER A 255 20.46 2.24 0.59
C SER A 255 20.36 1.86 -0.89
N LYS A 256 20.61 2.82 -1.78
CA LYS A 256 20.67 2.62 -3.23
C LYS A 256 22.09 2.26 -3.74
N PHE A 257 23.05 2.03 -2.85
CA PHE A 257 24.46 1.89 -3.23
C PHE A 257 24.80 0.66 -4.06
N GLU A 258 23.93 -0.36 -4.11
CA GLU A 258 24.24 -1.65 -4.75
C GLU A 258 23.26 -2.07 -5.86
N ASN A 259 22.55 -1.15 -6.47
CA ASN A 259 21.53 -1.45 -7.50
C ASN A 259 20.40 -2.43 -7.08
N CYS A 260 20.27 -2.69 -5.78
CA CYS A 260 19.25 -3.57 -5.22
C CYS A 260 18.10 -2.81 -4.58
N GLY A 261 18.06 -1.50 -4.72
CA GLY A 261 17.00 -0.65 -4.20
C GLY A 261 15.66 -0.92 -4.88
N THR A 262 14.58 -0.72 -4.13
CA THR A 262 13.21 -0.86 -4.66
C THR A 262 12.98 0.12 -5.82
N ASP A 263 12.48 -0.38 -6.95
CA ASP A 263 12.13 0.44 -8.12
C ASP A 263 10.80 1.17 -7.90
N TRP A 264 10.86 2.24 -7.12
CA TRP A 264 9.69 3.09 -6.83
C TRP A 264 9.13 3.77 -8.06
N LEU A 265 9.98 4.05 -9.04
CA LEU A 265 9.54 4.66 -10.29
C LEU A 265 8.74 3.70 -11.15
N GLY A 266 9.22 2.47 -11.32
CA GLY A 266 8.50 1.40 -12.02
C GLY A 266 7.17 1.09 -11.34
N LEU A 267 7.13 1.09 -9.97
CA LEU A 267 5.89 0.98 -9.22
C LEU A 267 4.88 2.07 -9.57
N ILE A 268 5.29 3.34 -9.45
CA ILE A 268 4.40 4.49 -9.69
C ILE A 268 3.91 4.50 -11.14
N ARG A 269 4.80 4.23 -12.10
CA ARG A 269 4.45 4.17 -13.53
C ARG A 269 3.45 3.05 -13.82
N GLY A 270 3.76 1.84 -13.36
CA GLY A 270 2.87 0.70 -13.56
C GLY A 270 1.48 0.92 -12.97
N LEU A 271 1.39 1.38 -11.71
CA LEU A 271 0.11 1.66 -11.05
C LEU A 271 -0.67 2.80 -11.72
N ARG A 272 0.02 3.83 -12.22
CA ARG A 272 -0.60 4.92 -12.99
C ARG A 272 -1.16 4.42 -14.31
N GLU A 273 -0.39 3.60 -15.02
CA GLU A 273 -0.77 3.07 -16.34
C GLU A 273 -2.02 2.18 -16.29
N ILE A 274 -2.15 1.34 -15.26
CA ILE A 274 -3.35 0.52 -15.06
C ILE A 274 -4.53 1.30 -14.47
N GLY A 275 -4.35 2.58 -14.12
CA GLY A 275 -5.35 3.40 -13.45
C GLY A 275 -5.73 2.87 -12.07
N PHE A 276 -4.73 2.46 -11.28
CA PHE A 276 -4.95 1.89 -9.95
C PHE A 276 -5.67 2.85 -9.01
N ASP A 277 -6.73 2.38 -8.36
CA ASP A 277 -7.53 3.11 -7.38
C ASP A 277 -7.78 2.32 -6.08
N GLY A 278 -7.09 1.19 -5.92
CA GLY A 278 -7.22 0.27 -4.77
C GLY A 278 -6.56 0.80 -3.49
N GLU A 279 -6.23 -0.12 -2.58
CA GLU A 279 -5.73 0.18 -1.23
C GLU A 279 -4.20 0.27 -1.20
N LEU A 280 -3.65 1.32 -0.57
CA LEU A 280 -2.22 1.48 -0.32
C LEU A 280 -1.93 1.20 1.15
N ILE A 281 -1.31 0.06 1.45
CA ILE A 281 -0.94 -0.38 2.79
C ILE A 281 0.51 0.03 3.04
N LEU A 282 0.74 0.99 3.94
CA LEU A 282 2.10 1.36 4.32
C LEU A 282 2.58 0.46 5.47
N ASN A 283 3.53 -0.43 5.16
CA ASN A 283 4.18 -1.28 6.15
C ASN A 283 5.63 -0.83 6.39
N PHE A 284 5.89 -0.28 7.56
CA PHE A 284 7.20 0.21 7.99
C PHE A 284 7.52 -0.27 9.42
N SER A 285 7.08 -1.47 9.74
CA SER A 285 7.14 -2.03 11.09
C SER A 285 8.57 -2.12 11.65
N ASP A 286 9.57 -2.43 10.81
CA ASP A 286 10.96 -2.52 11.26
C ASP A 286 11.54 -1.13 11.53
N THR A 287 11.22 -0.13 10.70
CA THR A 287 11.57 1.26 11.02
C THR A 287 10.89 1.70 12.32
N ALA A 288 9.60 1.44 12.50
CA ALA A 288 8.87 1.83 13.71
C ALA A 288 9.42 1.17 14.97
N SER A 289 9.84 -0.10 14.86
CA SER A 289 10.44 -0.85 15.97
C SER A 289 11.87 -0.40 16.31
N SER A 290 12.59 0.16 15.34
CA SER A 290 13.98 0.63 15.52
C SER A 290 14.07 2.03 16.13
N PHE A 291 13.01 2.84 16.02
CA PHE A 291 13.00 4.19 16.57
C PHE A 291 12.64 4.23 18.06
N SER A 292 13.24 5.17 18.78
CA SER A 292 12.80 5.47 20.15
C SER A 292 11.32 5.86 20.16
N PRO A 293 10.53 5.37 21.13
CA PRO A 293 9.13 5.78 21.28
C PRO A 293 8.93 7.30 21.36
N LEU A 294 9.92 8.05 21.83
CA LEU A 294 9.88 9.52 21.92
C LEU A 294 9.88 10.20 20.53
N LEU A 295 10.42 9.54 19.50
CA LEU A 295 10.46 10.04 18.12
C LEU A 295 9.30 9.52 17.26
N ARG A 296 8.45 8.68 17.84
CA ARG A 296 7.32 8.06 17.12
C ARG A 296 6.37 9.07 16.48
N PRO A 297 5.98 10.19 17.12
CA PRO A 297 5.09 11.18 16.49
C PRO A 297 5.67 11.73 15.18
N GLN A 298 6.97 12.06 15.14
CA GLN A 298 7.63 12.57 13.94
C GLN A 298 7.73 11.50 12.86
N LEU A 299 8.07 10.27 13.25
CA LEU A 299 8.09 9.14 12.33
C LEU A 299 6.72 8.88 11.70
N MET A 300 5.66 8.92 12.49
CA MET A 300 4.28 8.74 12.00
C MET A 300 3.85 9.84 11.04
N GLN A 301 4.24 11.09 11.28
CA GLN A 301 4.00 12.19 10.34
C GLN A 301 4.77 11.98 9.02
N LEU A 302 6.04 11.57 9.08
CA LEU A 302 6.82 11.24 7.90
C LEU A 302 6.20 10.06 7.13
N ALA A 303 5.79 9.01 7.82
CA ALA A 303 5.13 7.85 7.22
C ALA A 303 3.83 8.24 6.51
N LYS A 304 3.01 9.10 7.13
CA LYS A 304 1.80 9.62 6.50
C LYS A 304 2.11 10.45 5.25
N ALA A 305 3.09 11.35 5.32
CA ALA A 305 3.53 12.15 4.19
C ALA A 305 4.06 11.29 3.04
N THR A 306 4.81 10.21 3.35
CA THR A 306 5.31 9.25 2.36
C THR A 306 4.15 8.54 1.65
N ALA A 307 3.14 8.08 2.38
CA ALA A 307 1.99 7.43 1.77
C ALA A 307 1.14 8.37 0.91
N GLU A 308 0.97 9.64 1.36
CA GLU A 308 0.29 10.69 0.55
C GLU A 308 1.08 11.03 -0.72
N TYR A 309 2.40 11.00 -0.66
CA TYR A 309 3.25 11.17 -1.84
C TYR A 309 2.96 10.08 -2.88
N PHE A 310 2.94 8.79 -2.51
CA PHE A 310 2.58 7.73 -3.44
C PHE A 310 1.17 7.89 -4.01
N LYS A 311 0.19 8.16 -3.15
CA LYS A 311 -1.19 8.40 -3.58
C LYS A 311 -1.26 9.53 -4.61
N TRP A 312 -0.53 10.61 -4.37
CA TRP A 312 -0.44 11.75 -5.26
C TRP A 312 0.22 11.39 -6.59
N GLN A 313 1.37 10.75 -6.54
CA GLN A 313 2.13 10.33 -7.71
C GLN A 313 1.34 9.39 -8.62
N ILE A 314 0.68 8.40 -8.03
CA ILE A 314 -0.12 7.42 -8.78
C ILE A 314 -1.38 8.07 -9.34
N GLY A 315 -2.04 8.92 -8.56
CA GLY A 315 -3.38 9.43 -8.85
C GLY A 315 -3.42 10.77 -9.61
N ILE A 316 -2.30 11.33 -10.05
CA ILE A 316 -2.29 12.68 -10.65
C ILE A 316 -3.21 12.81 -11.87
N GLU A 317 -3.24 11.84 -12.76
CA GLU A 317 -4.12 11.90 -13.92
C GLU A 317 -5.60 11.85 -13.55
N ASN A 318 -5.97 11.11 -12.51
CA ASN A 318 -7.35 11.08 -12.03
C ASN A 318 -7.76 12.46 -11.50
N LEU A 319 -6.84 13.13 -10.77
CA LEU A 319 -7.07 14.49 -10.32
C LEU A 319 -7.26 15.46 -11.49
N LEU A 320 -6.44 15.36 -12.54
CA LEU A 320 -6.56 16.22 -13.72
C LEU A 320 -7.88 15.99 -14.46
N LYS A 321 -8.34 14.71 -14.54
CA LYS A 321 -9.64 14.34 -15.14
C LYS A 321 -10.86 14.86 -14.37
N GLU A 322 -10.77 14.90 -13.04
CA GLU A 322 -11.89 15.33 -12.18
C GLU A 322 -12.18 16.83 -12.27
N ASN A 323 -11.23 17.65 -12.74
CA ASN A 323 -11.36 19.09 -12.79
C ASN A 323 -11.68 19.56 -14.22
N LYS A 324 -12.73 20.39 -14.34
CA LYS A 324 -13.18 20.92 -15.65
C LYS A 324 -12.17 21.87 -16.28
N SER A 325 -11.44 22.60 -15.45
CA SER A 325 -10.44 23.57 -15.87
C SER A 325 -9.28 23.65 -14.88
N ILE A 326 -8.11 23.99 -15.40
CA ILE A 326 -6.86 24.06 -14.65
C ILE A 326 -6.19 25.38 -14.98
N VAL A 327 -5.64 26.03 -13.97
CA VAL A 327 -4.73 27.17 -14.11
C VAL A 327 -3.40 26.78 -13.48
N LEU A 328 -2.29 27.10 -14.13
CA LEU A 328 -0.96 26.92 -13.55
C LEU A 328 -0.52 28.17 -12.81
N PHE A 329 0.31 28.01 -11.79
CA PHE A 329 0.99 29.11 -11.12
C PHE A 329 2.50 28.88 -11.14
N GLY A 330 3.21 29.71 -11.89
CA GLY A 330 4.66 29.65 -12.13
C GLY A 330 4.97 29.47 -13.60
N ALA A 331 5.64 30.43 -14.21
CA ALA A 331 6.13 30.40 -15.61
C ALA A 331 7.60 29.96 -15.64
N GLY A 332 7.88 28.75 -15.16
CA GLY A 332 9.22 28.18 -15.03
C GLY A 332 9.35 26.75 -15.56
N ASN A 333 10.40 26.06 -15.15
CA ASN A 333 10.70 24.68 -15.65
C ASN A 333 9.58 23.70 -15.29
N MET A 334 8.98 23.76 -14.10
CA MET A 334 7.88 22.86 -13.72
C MET A 334 6.65 23.08 -14.61
N CYS A 335 6.33 24.34 -14.96
CA CYS A 335 5.25 24.63 -15.91
C CYS A 335 5.57 24.05 -17.30
N ARG A 336 6.81 24.21 -17.80
CA ARG A 336 7.25 23.60 -19.06
C ARG A 336 7.12 22.09 -19.04
N ASN A 337 7.47 21.47 -17.92
CA ASN A 337 7.37 20.02 -17.73
C ASN A 337 5.93 19.55 -17.65
N TYR A 338 5.04 20.31 -16.99
CA TYR A 338 3.62 20.03 -17.04
C TYR A 338 3.09 20.07 -18.48
N MET A 339 3.40 21.12 -19.24
CA MET A 339 2.95 21.25 -20.63
C MET A 339 3.48 20.11 -21.52
N LYS A 340 4.74 19.70 -21.34
CA LYS A 340 5.33 18.56 -22.06
C LYS A 340 4.60 17.23 -21.81
N CYS A 341 4.15 16.97 -20.57
CA CYS A 341 3.59 15.68 -20.17
C CYS A 341 2.07 15.62 -20.19
N TYR A 342 1.42 16.72 -19.88
CA TYR A 342 -0.02 16.77 -19.65
C TYR A 342 -0.73 17.87 -20.42
N GLY A 343 0.00 18.86 -20.98
CA GLY A 343 -0.58 20.05 -21.59
C GLY A 343 -1.49 19.77 -22.79
N GLU A 344 -1.19 18.75 -23.59
CA GLU A 344 -2.04 18.34 -24.72
C GLU A 344 -3.33 17.70 -24.25
N LYS A 345 -3.27 16.83 -23.25
CA LYS A 345 -4.42 16.05 -22.76
C LYS A 345 -5.27 16.84 -21.76
N TYR A 346 -4.63 17.69 -20.95
CA TYR A 346 -5.25 18.52 -19.91
C TYR A 346 -4.76 19.96 -20.03
N PRO A 347 -5.19 20.69 -21.09
CA PRO A 347 -4.67 22.03 -21.36
C PRO A 347 -5.09 23.02 -20.27
N PRO A 348 -4.14 23.78 -19.66
CA PRO A 348 -4.47 24.83 -18.73
C PRO A 348 -5.06 26.05 -19.45
N LEU A 349 -5.87 26.82 -18.74
CA LEU A 349 -6.45 28.06 -19.28
C LEU A 349 -5.38 29.15 -19.50
N PHE A 350 -4.46 29.29 -18.55
CA PHE A 350 -3.35 30.24 -18.53
C PHE A 350 -2.38 29.88 -17.41
N THR A 351 -1.25 30.56 -17.31
CA THR A 351 -0.38 30.48 -16.12
C THR A 351 -0.28 31.85 -15.44
N CYS A 352 -0.15 31.85 -14.10
CA CYS A 352 0.18 33.05 -13.33
C CYS A 352 1.66 33.05 -12.93
N ASP A 353 2.21 34.25 -12.71
CA ASP A 353 3.53 34.41 -12.12
C ASP A 353 3.60 35.69 -11.28
N ASN A 354 4.40 35.64 -10.20
CA ASN A 354 4.64 36.81 -9.35
C ASN A 354 5.58 37.84 -9.98
N ASN A 355 6.27 37.48 -11.08
CA ASN A 355 7.18 38.40 -11.76
C ASN A 355 6.42 39.30 -12.76
N PRO A 356 6.26 40.62 -12.47
CA PRO A 356 5.51 41.51 -13.34
C PRO A 356 6.09 41.62 -14.77
N LYS A 357 7.37 41.32 -14.95
CA LYS A 357 8.03 41.38 -16.28
C LYS A 357 7.53 40.30 -17.22
N LEU A 358 6.88 39.25 -16.71
CA LEU A 358 6.34 38.17 -17.50
C LEU A 358 4.87 38.37 -17.87
N TRP A 359 4.17 39.30 -17.24
CA TRP A 359 2.74 39.51 -17.46
C TRP A 359 2.46 39.99 -18.88
N GLY A 360 1.44 39.38 -19.48
CA GLY A 360 1.06 39.62 -20.88
C GLY A 360 2.01 38.98 -21.91
N THR A 361 3.03 38.21 -21.47
CA THR A 361 3.85 37.42 -22.37
C THR A 361 3.28 36.00 -22.54
N GLU A 362 3.82 35.28 -23.49
CA GLU A 362 3.47 33.84 -23.68
C GLU A 362 4.57 32.94 -23.13
N PHE A 363 4.20 31.87 -22.40
CA PHE A 363 5.09 30.85 -21.90
C PHE A 363 4.54 29.46 -22.22
N CYS A 364 5.24 28.69 -23.06
CA CYS A 364 4.83 27.36 -23.52
C CYS A 364 3.39 27.30 -24.11
N GLY A 365 2.99 28.31 -24.87
CA GLY A 365 1.64 28.40 -25.44
C GLY A 365 0.57 28.92 -24.48
N LEU A 366 0.95 29.36 -23.28
CA LEU A 366 0.03 29.92 -22.28
C LEU A 366 0.30 31.39 -22.06
N GLU A 367 -0.75 32.21 -21.99
CA GLU A 367 -0.66 33.60 -21.53
C GLU A 367 -0.22 33.64 -20.05
N VAL A 368 0.77 34.47 -19.73
CA VAL A 368 1.20 34.71 -18.34
C VAL A 368 0.42 35.87 -17.76
N LYS A 369 -0.37 35.61 -16.72
CA LYS A 369 -1.23 36.60 -16.07
C LYS A 369 -0.72 36.98 -14.68
N PRO A 370 -1.10 38.15 -14.16
CA PRO A 370 -0.88 38.49 -12.75
C PRO A 370 -1.72 37.58 -11.83
N PRO A 371 -1.27 37.34 -10.58
CA PRO A 371 -2.00 36.51 -9.61
C PRO A 371 -3.46 36.95 -9.37
N GLU A 372 -3.74 38.24 -9.45
CA GLU A 372 -5.09 38.84 -9.27
C GLU A 372 -6.11 38.29 -10.28
N SER A 373 -5.64 37.77 -11.44
CA SER A 373 -6.50 37.12 -12.43
C SER A 373 -7.21 35.90 -11.89
N LEU A 374 -6.69 35.27 -10.82
CA LEU A 374 -7.30 34.13 -10.15
C LEU A 374 -8.60 34.49 -9.42
N ASN A 375 -8.85 35.74 -9.10
CA ASN A 375 -10.13 36.18 -8.50
C ASN A 375 -11.32 36.02 -9.44
N THR A 376 -11.09 35.82 -10.73
CA THR A 376 -12.15 35.76 -11.77
C THR A 376 -12.34 34.36 -12.34
N ILE A 377 -11.60 33.36 -11.88
CA ILE A 377 -11.77 31.98 -12.35
C ILE A 377 -12.98 31.31 -11.66
N SER A 378 -13.54 30.30 -12.34
CA SER A 378 -14.63 29.50 -11.77
C SER A 378 -14.20 28.80 -10.49
N GLU A 379 -15.10 28.62 -9.54
CA GLU A 379 -14.87 27.83 -8.31
C GLU A 379 -14.46 26.38 -8.60
N ASP A 380 -14.93 25.80 -9.72
CA ASP A 380 -14.57 24.46 -10.19
C ASP A 380 -13.16 24.38 -10.80
N CYS A 381 -12.46 25.52 -10.93
CA CYS A 381 -11.11 25.55 -11.50
C CYS A 381 -10.08 25.17 -10.46
N MET A 382 -9.19 24.23 -10.80
CA MET A 382 -8.06 23.85 -9.95
C MET A 382 -6.85 24.73 -10.25
N ILE A 383 -6.17 25.19 -9.22
CA ILE A 383 -4.90 25.89 -9.31
C ILE A 383 -3.79 24.89 -9.03
N LEU A 384 -2.85 24.73 -9.97
CA LEU A 384 -1.72 23.83 -9.86
C LEU A 384 -0.43 24.65 -9.77
N ILE A 385 0.17 24.69 -8.58
CA ILE A 385 1.41 25.46 -8.34
C ILE A 385 2.59 24.67 -8.94
N CYS A 386 3.22 25.25 -9.95
CA CYS A 386 4.38 24.73 -10.66
C CYS A 386 5.67 25.47 -10.25
N ASN A 387 5.95 25.49 -8.94
CA ASN A 387 7.07 26.25 -8.37
C ASN A 387 7.57 25.58 -7.08
N ILE A 388 8.89 25.65 -6.84
CA ILE A 388 9.52 25.12 -5.60
C ILE A 388 9.08 25.85 -4.34
N TYR A 389 8.67 27.13 -4.46
CA TYR A 389 8.13 27.95 -3.36
C TYR A 389 6.62 27.74 -3.20
N TYR A 390 6.16 26.50 -3.33
CA TYR A 390 4.73 26.19 -3.37
C TYR A 390 3.99 26.55 -2.08
N ARG A 391 4.66 26.47 -0.92
CA ARG A 391 4.04 26.82 0.38
C ARG A 391 3.77 28.29 0.52
N GLU A 392 4.74 29.10 0.16
CA GLU A 392 4.65 30.56 0.17
C GLU A 392 3.57 31.03 -0.83
N ILE A 393 3.52 30.41 -2.02
CA ILE A 393 2.51 30.73 -3.04
C ILE A 393 1.12 30.28 -2.56
N GLU A 394 0.99 29.09 -1.97
CA GLU A 394 -0.29 28.63 -1.43
C GLU A 394 -0.80 29.60 -0.34
N GLN A 395 0.08 30.04 0.57
CA GLN A 395 -0.28 31.02 1.60
C GLN A 395 -0.71 32.37 0.96
N GLN A 396 0.06 32.85 0.00
CA GLN A 396 -0.31 34.09 -0.77
C GLN A 396 -1.72 33.97 -1.37
N LEU A 397 -2.03 32.82 -2.01
CA LEU A 397 -3.34 32.60 -2.62
C LEU A 397 -4.46 32.57 -1.57
N ARG A 398 -4.23 31.99 -0.41
CA ARG A 398 -5.17 31.97 0.71
C ARG A 398 -5.38 33.38 1.27
N ASP A 399 -4.32 34.18 1.41
CA ASP A 399 -4.39 35.59 1.87
C ASP A 399 -5.13 36.49 0.87
N MET A 400 -5.09 36.13 -0.42
CA MET A 400 -5.89 36.79 -1.47
C MET A 400 -7.37 36.37 -1.46
N GLY A 401 -7.77 35.43 -0.57
CA GLY A 401 -9.14 34.93 -0.48
C GLY A 401 -9.51 33.86 -1.52
N ILE A 402 -8.55 33.28 -2.20
CA ILE A 402 -8.77 32.21 -3.18
C ILE A 402 -9.24 30.95 -2.46
N SER A 403 -10.48 30.52 -2.71
CA SER A 403 -11.10 29.32 -2.13
C SER A 403 -10.93 28.08 -3.00
N ASN A 404 -10.49 28.24 -4.24
CA ASN A 404 -10.29 27.16 -5.21
C ASN A 404 -9.42 26.03 -4.66
N ARG A 405 -9.56 24.84 -5.24
CA ARG A 405 -8.69 23.69 -4.97
C ARG A 405 -7.27 24.01 -5.42
N ILE A 406 -6.33 24.13 -4.48
CA ILE A 406 -4.92 24.35 -4.76
C ILE A 406 -4.17 23.04 -4.60
N LYS A 407 -3.31 22.73 -5.57
CA LYS A 407 -2.41 21.56 -5.54
C LYS A 407 -1.03 21.98 -6.05
N PHE A 408 -0.05 21.16 -5.74
CA PHE A 408 1.34 21.35 -6.15
C PHE A 408 1.71 20.34 -7.25
N PHE A 409 2.40 20.80 -8.29
CA PHE A 409 3.01 19.94 -9.31
C PHE A 409 4.53 19.93 -9.16
N SER A 410 5.10 18.75 -9.07
CA SER A 410 6.54 18.52 -9.06
C SER A 410 6.97 17.81 -10.33
N ASP A 411 8.21 18.04 -10.75
CA ASP A 411 8.82 17.34 -11.91
C ASP A 411 8.83 15.82 -11.74
N GLU A 412 8.82 15.32 -10.51
CA GLU A 412 8.78 13.90 -10.19
C GLU A 412 7.49 13.22 -10.69
N TYR A 413 6.44 14.00 -10.99
CA TYR A 413 5.21 13.47 -11.59
C TYR A 413 5.33 13.20 -13.09
N MET A 414 6.46 13.56 -13.69
CA MET A 414 6.70 13.33 -15.12
C MET A 414 6.98 11.84 -15.37
N PRO A 415 6.37 11.24 -16.41
CA PRO A 415 6.65 9.87 -16.81
C PRO A 415 8.13 9.57 -17.11
N SER A 416 8.86 10.54 -17.63
CA SER A 416 10.27 10.39 -18.06
C SER A 416 11.28 11.08 -17.13
N PHE A 417 10.85 11.65 -16.01
CA PHE A 417 11.69 12.53 -15.18
C PHE A 417 13.06 11.96 -14.80
N TYR A 418 13.13 10.69 -14.41
CA TYR A 418 14.39 10.08 -13.99
C TYR A 418 15.31 9.73 -15.16
N PHE A 419 14.77 9.38 -16.32
CA PHE A 419 15.59 9.11 -17.50
C PHE A 419 16.26 10.37 -18.03
N ASP A 420 15.51 11.49 -18.12
CA ASP A 420 16.07 12.78 -18.54
C ASP A 420 17.16 13.30 -17.58
N ARG A 421 17.15 12.92 -16.32
CA ARG A 421 18.21 13.26 -15.34
C ARG A 421 19.42 12.34 -15.44
N LEU A 422 19.24 11.05 -15.68
CA LEU A 422 20.34 10.09 -15.79
C LEU A 422 21.14 10.29 -17.08
N GLU A 423 20.50 10.77 -18.16
CA GLU A 423 21.19 11.08 -19.43
C GLU A 423 22.01 12.39 -19.37
N ARG A 424 21.81 13.23 -18.38
CA ARG A 424 22.49 14.53 -18.22
C ARG A 424 23.59 14.54 -17.14
N GLY A 425 23.76 13.46 -16.44
CA GLY A 425 24.84 13.25 -15.46
C GLY A 425 25.98 12.48 -16.07
#